data_1484617fc2adc9fd85c42651ed84a939
#
_entry.id   1484617fc2adc9fd85c42651ed84a939
#
_cell.length_a   1.000
_cell.length_b   1.000
_cell.length_c   1.000
_cell.angle_alpha   90.00
_cell.angle_beta   90.00
_cell.angle_gamma   90.00
#
_symmetry.space_group_name_H-M   'P 1'
#
loop_
_entity.id
_entity.type
_entity.pdbx_description
1 polymer ?
#
loop_
_entity_poly.entity_id
_entity_poly.type
_entity_poly.pdbx_seq_one_letter_code
_entity_poly.pdbx_strand_id
1 'polypeptide(L)'
;VRYVIIGAGAVGGTIGVRLGETGHDVTLVARGAHLDAIRRRGLTLRRPDGDTTWRGPATDGPGTGPLPADTVLVLTVKSQDTDAALAAWADAPVVGGGTAAQRLPLFTAQNGVANEPAALRLFADVHGICVWLPATHLEPGVVVANGYPHPGMLHLGRFPSGADDIDRSVAADLTAAGFVAPVRADVMRWKYGKLLANLGNGLQALLGRDVPDDLRERVRAEGEAVLAAAGIPHTDRAEEAAERGDLVGHRPVGGAERAGGSTWQSLARGAGSAEADHLNGEVVLLGRLHGVPTPANAAVQLGVRRALRDRVPAGEFPLAELAALLG
;
A
#
# COMPACT_ATOMS: atom_id res chain seq x y z
N VAL A 1 -16.53 -2.00 -16.27
CA VAL A 1 -15.39 -2.65 -15.58
C VAL A 1 -15.85 -3.10 -14.21
N ARG A 2 -15.47 -4.30 -13.82
CA ARG A 2 -15.72 -4.92 -12.52
C ARG A 2 -14.43 -4.93 -11.71
N TYR A 3 -14.50 -4.63 -10.43
CA TYR A 3 -13.33 -4.57 -9.58
C TYR A 3 -13.37 -5.63 -8.48
N VAL A 4 -12.25 -6.34 -8.29
CA VAL A 4 -12.02 -7.20 -7.13
C VAL A 4 -10.86 -6.60 -6.33
N ILE A 5 -11.17 -6.11 -5.13
CA ILE A 5 -10.20 -5.48 -4.24
C ILE A 5 -9.65 -6.53 -3.29
N ILE A 6 -8.46 -7.03 -3.58
CA ILE A 6 -7.79 -8.09 -2.81
C ILE A 6 -7.09 -7.47 -1.59
N GLY A 7 -7.83 -7.40 -0.47
CA GLY A 7 -7.40 -6.78 0.77
C GLY A 7 -8.20 -5.52 1.14
N ALA A 8 -9.40 -5.65 1.72
CA ALA A 8 -10.27 -4.53 2.10
C ALA A 8 -9.79 -3.74 3.35
N GLY A 9 -8.46 -3.58 3.52
CA GLY A 9 -7.85 -2.76 4.57
C GLY A 9 -7.97 -1.25 4.31
N ALA A 10 -7.05 -0.45 4.88
CA ALA A 10 -7.10 1.01 4.76
C ALA A 10 -7.13 1.49 3.30
N VAL A 11 -6.20 1.03 2.46
CA VAL A 11 -6.10 1.41 1.04
C VAL A 11 -7.24 0.79 0.24
N GLY A 12 -7.35 -0.55 0.26
CA GLY A 12 -8.33 -1.26 -0.56
C GLY A 12 -9.78 -0.97 -0.16
N GLY A 13 -10.06 -0.83 1.14
CA GLY A 13 -11.40 -0.44 1.61
C GLY A 13 -11.79 0.96 1.13
N THR A 14 -10.85 1.92 1.15
CA THR A 14 -11.12 3.27 0.63
C THR A 14 -11.36 3.24 -0.87
N ILE A 15 -10.49 2.58 -1.65
CA ILE A 15 -10.63 2.48 -3.12
C ILE A 15 -11.95 1.77 -3.46
N GLY A 16 -12.22 0.63 -2.85
CA GLY A 16 -13.40 -0.17 -3.17
C GLY A 16 -14.72 0.52 -2.84
N VAL A 17 -14.83 1.17 -1.66
CA VAL A 17 -16.03 1.93 -1.31
C VAL A 17 -16.24 3.10 -2.27
N ARG A 18 -15.19 3.85 -2.60
CA ARG A 18 -15.27 4.99 -3.51
C ARG A 18 -15.68 4.57 -4.93
N LEU A 19 -15.13 3.48 -5.46
CA LEU A 19 -15.56 2.92 -6.75
C LEU A 19 -17.02 2.45 -6.70
N GLY A 20 -17.43 1.80 -5.61
CA GLY A 20 -18.82 1.39 -5.42
C GLY A 20 -19.80 2.54 -5.34
N GLU A 21 -19.43 3.70 -4.74
CA GLU A 21 -20.24 4.93 -4.71
C GLU A 21 -20.49 5.52 -6.11
N THR A 22 -19.61 5.26 -7.07
CA THR A 22 -19.77 5.69 -8.46
C THR A 22 -20.47 4.65 -9.36
N GLY A 23 -20.99 3.57 -8.74
CA GLY A 23 -21.81 2.57 -9.44
C GLY A 23 -21.04 1.43 -10.08
N HIS A 24 -19.73 1.31 -9.81
CA HIS A 24 -18.96 0.15 -10.26
C HIS A 24 -19.34 -1.12 -9.49
N ASP A 25 -19.28 -2.26 -10.17
CA ASP A 25 -19.42 -3.57 -9.55
C ASP A 25 -18.11 -3.90 -8.78
N VAL A 26 -18.18 -3.87 -7.47
CA VAL A 26 -17.02 -4.06 -6.59
C VAL A 26 -17.23 -5.27 -5.69
N THR A 27 -16.24 -6.15 -5.65
CA THR A 27 -16.15 -7.21 -4.64
C THR A 27 -14.97 -6.94 -3.72
N LEU A 28 -15.23 -6.86 -2.41
CA LEU A 28 -14.18 -6.70 -1.40
C LEU A 28 -13.67 -8.06 -0.92
N VAL A 29 -12.36 -8.23 -0.85
CA VAL A 29 -11.74 -9.43 -0.28
C VAL A 29 -11.17 -9.09 1.08
N ALA A 30 -11.61 -9.80 2.12
CA ALA A 30 -11.19 -9.63 3.50
C ALA A 30 -11.14 -10.97 4.23
N ARG A 31 -10.59 -10.99 5.44
CA ARG A 31 -10.48 -12.21 6.25
C ARG A 31 -10.93 -11.98 7.69
N GLY A 32 -11.34 -13.07 8.38
CA GLY A 32 -11.64 -13.08 9.81
C GLY A 32 -12.68 -12.05 10.23
N ALA A 33 -12.49 -11.45 11.40
CA ALA A 33 -13.44 -10.51 11.99
C ALA A 33 -13.79 -9.31 11.10
N HIS A 34 -12.86 -8.88 10.22
CA HIS A 34 -13.11 -7.81 9.27
C HIS A 34 -14.11 -8.23 8.19
N LEU A 35 -13.94 -9.39 7.59
CA LEU A 35 -14.90 -9.96 6.64
C LEU A 35 -16.27 -10.15 7.28
N ASP A 36 -16.31 -10.72 8.48
CA ASP A 36 -17.56 -10.94 9.21
C ASP A 36 -18.29 -9.62 9.47
N ALA A 37 -17.56 -8.57 9.82
CA ALA A 37 -18.13 -7.24 10.02
C ALA A 37 -18.70 -6.67 8.72
N ILE A 38 -17.95 -6.76 7.60
CA ILE A 38 -18.40 -6.30 6.29
C ILE A 38 -19.67 -7.05 5.85
N ARG A 39 -19.71 -8.36 5.98
CA ARG A 39 -20.88 -9.17 5.62
C ARG A 39 -22.13 -8.83 6.44
N ARG A 40 -21.96 -8.58 7.74
CA ARG A 40 -23.11 -8.27 8.63
C ARG A 40 -23.63 -6.85 8.50
N ARG A 41 -22.75 -5.86 8.43
CA ARG A 41 -23.12 -4.43 8.53
C ARG A 41 -22.60 -3.52 7.43
N GLY A 42 -21.85 -4.06 6.48
CA GLY A 42 -21.15 -3.30 5.44
C GLY A 42 -19.80 -2.79 5.91
N LEU A 43 -19.05 -2.17 4.98
CA LEU A 43 -17.81 -1.46 5.26
C LEU A 43 -18.12 0.03 5.42
N THR A 44 -17.87 0.56 6.61
CA THR A 44 -18.00 1.99 6.88
C THR A 44 -16.71 2.70 6.53
N LEU A 45 -16.77 3.63 5.57
CA LEU A 45 -15.72 4.57 5.24
C LEU A 45 -16.01 5.89 5.93
N ARG A 46 -15.18 6.25 6.93
CA ARG A 46 -15.24 7.55 7.60
C ARG A 46 -14.34 8.54 6.90
N ARG A 47 -14.84 9.74 6.63
CA ARG A 47 -14.16 10.80 5.89
C ARG A 47 -14.39 12.16 6.53
N PRO A 48 -13.56 13.19 6.19
CA PRO A 48 -13.77 14.56 6.67
C PRO A 48 -15.11 15.18 6.23
N ASP A 49 -15.66 14.73 5.11
CA ASP A 49 -16.90 15.21 4.49
C ASP A 49 -18.12 14.32 4.79
N GLY A 50 -17.98 13.31 5.62
CA GLY A 50 -19.07 12.43 6.06
C GLY A 50 -18.79 10.94 5.87
N ASP A 51 -19.51 10.13 6.62
CA ASP A 51 -19.38 8.68 6.63
C ASP A 51 -20.28 8.04 5.56
N THR A 52 -19.78 6.98 4.93
CA THR A 52 -20.55 6.12 4.02
C THR A 52 -20.43 4.67 4.45
N THR A 53 -21.53 3.92 4.36
CA THR A 53 -21.50 2.46 4.56
C THR A 53 -21.82 1.76 3.25
N TRP A 54 -20.80 1.10 2.69
CA TRP A 54 -20.94 0.30 1.49
C TRP A 54 -21.44 -1.12 1.84
N ARG A 55 -22.41 -1.65 1.07
CA ARG A 55 -23.06 -2.94 1.29
C ARG A 55 -23.07 -3.78 0.01
N GLY A 56 -21.92 -4.10 -0.50
CA GLY A 56 -21.77 -4.97 -1.66
C GLY A 56 -21.17 -6.31 -1.31
N PRO A 57 -20.81 -7.13 -2.32
CA PRO A 57 -20.22 -8.45 -2.16
C PRO A 57 -18.89 -8.42 -1.39
N ALA A 58 -18.74 -9.34 -0.42
CA ALA A 58 -17.50 -9.53 0.32
C ALA A 58 -17.17 -11.03 0.45
N THR A 59 -15.91 -11.39 0.14
CA THR A 59 -15.43 -12.78 0.11
C THR A 59 -14.04 -12.87 0.78
N ASP A 60 -13.59 -14.09 1.04
CA ASP A 60 -12.23 -14.41 1.53
C ASP A 60 -11.29 -14.93 0.44
N GLY A 61 -11.79 -15.13 -0.77
CA GLY A 61 -11.02 -15.64 -1.90
C GLY A 61 -11.79 -15.58 -3.22
N PRO A 62 -11.26 -16.18 -4.29
CA PRO A 62 -11.85 -16.11 -5.64
C PRO A 62 -13.18 -16.86 -5.78
N GLY A 63 -13.53 -17.71 -4.81
CA GLY A 63 -14.69 -18.61 -4.94
C GLY A 63 -14.44 -19.77 -5.91
N THR A 64 -15.53 -20.47 -6.28
CA THR A 64 -15.46 -21.65 -7.17
C THR A 64 -15.94 -21.36 -8.58
N GLY A 65 -16.62 -20.25 -8.83
CA GLY A 65 -17.12 -19.86 -10.14
C GLY A 65 -16.11 -19.06 -10.94
N PRO A 66 -16.26 -19.04 -12.29
CA PRO A 66 -15.37 -18.27 -13.14
C PRO A 66 -15.55 -16.76 -12.94
N LEU A 67 -14.46 -16.04 -12.91
CA LEU A 67 -14.44 -14.58 -12.88
C LEU A 67 -14.87 -14.02 -14.24
N PRO A 68 -15.67 -12.95 -14.29
CA PRO A 68 -15.99 -12.27 -15.53
C PRO A 68 -14.73 -11.75 -16.24
N ALA A 69 -14.72 -11.79 -17.57
CA ALA A 69 -13.55 -11.43 -18.36
C ALA A 69 -13.22 -9.91 -18.35
N ASP A 70 -14.15 -9.07 -17.89
CA ASP A 70 -14.00 -7.63 -17.70
C ASP A 70 -13.55 -7.24 -16.27
N THR A 71 -13.07 -8.21 -15.49
CA THR A 71 -12.62 -8.00 -14.11
C THR A 71 -11.21 -7.41 -14.06
N VAL A 72 -11.05 -6.37 -13.27
CA VAL A 72 -9.76 -5.80 -12.83
C VAL A 72 -9.48 -6.24 -11.39
N LEU A 73 -8.33 -6.86 -11.18
CA LEU A 73 -7.85 -7.23 -9.85
C LEU A 73 -7.01 -6.09 -9.26
N VAL A 74 -7.30 -5.67 -8.03
CA VAL A 74 -6.54 -4.63 -7.33
C VAL A 74 -5.97 -5.23 -6.04
N LEU A 75 -4.66 -5.46 -6.01
CA LEU A 75 -3.95 -6.03 -4.87
C LEU A 75 -3.57 -4.94 -3.87
N THR A 76 -4.12 -5.03 -2.67
CA THR A 76 -3.97 -4.03 -1.59
C THR A 76 -3.65 -4.67 -0.24
N VAL A 77 -3.34 -5.96 -0.22
CA VAL A 77 -2.83 -6.63 0.98
C VAL A 77 -1.48 -6.05 1.38
N LYS A 78 -1.05 -6.29 2.60
CA LYS A 78 0.32 -5.95 3.03
C LYS A 78 1.34 -6.76 2.24
N SER A 79 2.54 -6.21 2.00
CA SER A 79 3.57 -6.86 1.17
C SER A 79 3.93 -8.28 1.63
N GLN A 80 3.92 -8.55 2.93
CA GLN A 80 4.16 -9.89 3.48
C GLN A 80 3.04 -10.91 3.16
N ASP A 81 1.86 -10.46 2.74
CA ASP A 81 0.74 -11.31 2.33
C ASP A 81 0.64 -11.48 0.80
N THR A 82 1.52 -10.82 0.04
CA THR A 82 1.45 -10.74 -1.43
C THR A 82 1.53 -12.11 -2.08
N ASP A 83 2.54 -12.92 -1.75
CA ASP A 83 2.75 -14.23 -2.40
C ASP A 83 1.54 -15.17 -2.17
N ALA A 84 1.01 -15.19 -0.96
CA ALA A 84 -0.17 -15.99 -0.63
C ALA A 84 -1.43 -15.51 -1.37
N ALA A 85 -1.59 -14.19 -1.51
CA ALA A 85 -2.71 -13.62 -2.25
C ALA A 85 -2.59 -13.91 -3.74
N LEU A 86 -1.41 -13.73 -4.34
CA LEU A 86 -1.16 -14.02 -5.74
C LEU A 86 -1.42 -15.51 -6.05
N ALA A 87 -0.89 -16.42 -5.24
CA ALA A 87 -1.10 -17.86 -5.41
C ALA A 87 -2.59 -18.25 -5.33
N ALA A 88 -3.35 -17.63 -4.43
CA ALA A 88 -4.78 -17.91 -4.28
C ALA A 88 -5.62 -17.47 -5.49
N TRP A 89 -5.20 -16.43 -6.20
CA TRP A 89 -5.96 -15.84 -7.30
C TRP A 89 -5.48 -16.24 -8.69
N ALA A 90 -4.22 -16.68 -8.85
CA ALA A 90 -3.60 -16.96 -10.14
C ALA A 90 -4.39 -17.98 -10.98
N ASP A 91 -4.82 -19.08 -10.36
CA ASP A 91 -5.51 -20.18 -11.03
C ASP A 91 -7.05 -20.02 -11.06
N ALA A 92 -7.59 -18.89 -10.58
CA ALA A 92 -9.02 -18.64 -10.62
C ALA A 92 -9.52 -18.68 -12.08
N PRO A 93 -10.55 -19.48 -12.41
CA PRO A 93 -11.04 -19.61 -13.79
C PRO A 93 -11.68 -18.30 -14.26
N VAL A 94 -11.59 -18.04 -15.56
CA VAL A 94 -12.18 -16.84 -16.20
C VAL A 94 -13.22 -17.26 -17.23
N VAL A 95 -14.32 -16.53 -17.31
CA VAL A 95 -15.36 -16.73 -18.32
C VAL A 95 -14.74 -16.67 -19.73
N GLY A 96 -15.02 -17.68 -20.55
CA GLY A 96 -14.41 -17.84 -21.88
C GLY A 96 -13.08 -18.61 -21.86
N GLY A 97 -12.69 -19.18 -20.70
CA GLY A 97 -11.52 -20.05 -20.55
C GLY A 97 -10.26 -19.29 -20.07
N GLY A 98 -9.25 -20.06 -19.67
CA GLY A 98 -8.02 -19.55 -19.07
C GLY A 98 -8.17 -19.18 -17.60
N THR A 99 -7.10 -18.67 -17.01
CA THR A 99 -7.02 -18.29 -15.60
C THR A 99 -6.88 -16.78 -15.42
N ALA A 100 -7.11 -16.29 -14.20
CA ALA A 100 -6.91 -14.89 -13.85
C ALA A 100 -5.49 -14.43 -14.18
N ALA A 101 -4.48 -15.22 -13.85
CA ALA A 101 -3.07 -14.91 -14.14
C ALA A 101 -2.78 -14.74 -15.65
N GLN A 102 -3.51 -15.43 -16.50
CA GLN A 102 -3.33 -15.38 -17.96
C GLN A 102 -4.11 -14.24 -18.62
N ARG A 103 -5.22 -13.79 -18.03
CA ARG A 103 -6.22 -12.99 -18.74
C ARG A 103 -6.66 -11.70 -18.07
N LEU A 104 -6.47 -11.56 -16.78
CA LEU A 104 -6.98 -10.40 -16.05
C LEU A 104 -5.83 -9.44 -15.69
N PRO A 105 -6.03 -8.13 -15.86
CA PRO A 105 -5.07 -7.15 -15.38
C PRO A 105 -5.04 -7.13 -13.84
N LEU A 106 -3.84 -7.10 -13.29
CA LEU A 106 -3.58 -6.99 -11.86
C LEU A 106 -2.88 -5.68 -11.54
N PHE A 107 -3.53 -4.83 -10.75
CA PHE A 107 -2.99 -3.58 -10.23
C PHE A 107 -2.48 -3.76 -8.82
N THR A 108 -1.20 -3.49 -8.58
CA THR A 108 -0.59 -3.53 -7.24
C THR A 108 -0.70 -2.17 -6.57
N ALA A 109 -1.70 -1.97 -5.72
CA ALA A 109 -1.92 -0.73 -4.98
C ALA A 109 -1.33 -0.81 -3.56
N GLN A 110 -0.03 -1.08 -3.48
CA GLN A 110 0.72 -1.35 -2.26
C GLN A 110 1.94 -0.43 -2.14
N ASN A 111 2.35 -0.14 -0.90
CA ASN A 111 3.64 0.50 -0.66
C ASN A 111 4.80 -0.46 -0.99
N GLY A 112 5.99 0.12 -1.19
CA GLY A 112 7.16 -0.65 -1.59
C GLY A 112 7.20 -0.94 -3.09
N VAL A 113 8.18 -1.73 -3.51
CA VAL A 113 8.52 -1.98 -4.93
C VAL A 113 8.73 -3.47 -5.22
N ALA A 114 8.57 -4.33 -4.22
CA ALA A 114 8.74 -5.78 -4.34
C ALA A 114 7.50 -6.50 -4.89
N ASN A 115 6.34 -5.84 -4.87
CA ASN A 115 5.06 -6.48 -5.17
C ASN A 115 4.86 -6.69 -6.68
N GLU A 116 5.27 -5.74 -7.51
CA GLU A 116 5.17 -5.81 -8.96
C GLU A 116 6.02 -6.96 -9.55
N PRO A 117 7.32 -7.12 -9.18
CA PRO A 117 8.11 -8.27 -9.63
C PRO A 117 7.55 -9.61 -9.14
N ALA A 118 7.02 -9.66 -7.91
CA ALA A 118 6.37 -10.86 -7.39
C ALA A 118 5.12 -11.21 -8.21
N ALA A 119 4.29 -10.22 -8.52
CA ALA A 119 3.09 -10.39 -9.33
C ALA A 119 3.42 -10.84 -10.75
N LEU A 120 4.44 -10.25 -11.40
CA LEU A 120 4.80 -10.59 -12.79
C LEU A 120 5.35 -12.02 -12.94
N ARG A 121 5.77 -12.68 -11.85
CA ARG A 121 6.13 -14.11 -11.91
C ARG A 121 4.93 -15.02 -12.22
N LEU A 122 3.72 -14.58 -11.89
CA LEU A 122 2.49 -15.37 -12.04
C LEU A 122 1.52 -14.75 -13.04
N PHE A 123 1.32 -13.43 -13.01
CA PHE A 123 0.36 -12.71 -13.83
C PHE A 123 1.01 -12.12 -15.08
N ALA A 124 0.39 -12.32 -16.24
CA ALA A 124 0.89 -11.82 -17.51
C ALA A 124 0.74 -10.30 -17.68
N ASP A 125 -0.23 -9.70 -17.01
CA ASP A 125 -0.58 -8.29 -17.15
C ASP A 125 -0.59 -7.61 -15.77
N VAL A 126 0.49 -6.85 -15.47
CA VAL A 126 0.73 -6.25 -14.16
C VAL A 126 0.93 -4.74 -14.29
N HIS A 127 0.23 -4.01 -13.42
CA HIS A 127 0.26 -2.56 -13.32
C HIS A 127 0.61 -2.14 -11.90
N GLY A 128 1.46 -1.12 -11.77
CA GLY A 128 1.77 -0.52 -10.48
C GLY A 128 0.85 0.66 -10.16
N ILE A 129 0.50 0.82 -8.89
CA ILE A 129 -0.09 2.05 -8.38
C ILE A 129 0.80 2.61 -7.27
N CYS A 130 1.32 3.83 -7.45
CA CYS A 130 1.98 4.58 -6.39
C CYS A 130 0.92 5.24 -5.52
N VAL A 131 0.83 4.83 -4.25
CA VAL A 131 -0.30 5.15 -3.37
C VAL A 131 0.06 6.28 -2.39
N TRP A 132 -0.52 7.46 -2.57
CA TRP A 132 -0.58 8.54 -1.61
C TRP A 132 -2.01 8.63 -1.06
N LEU A 133 -2.34 7.80 -0.09
CA LEU A 133 -3.69 7.68 0.47
C LEU A 133 -3.59 7.58 2.00
N PRO A 134 -3.81 8.72 2.71
CA PRO A 134 -3.77 8.75 4.16
C PRO A 134 -5.02 8.09 4.75
N ALA A 135 -4.94 6.79 4.99
CA ALA A 135 -6.03 6.02 5.56
C ALA A 135 -5.57 5.12 6.71
N THR A 136 -6.51 4.70 7.53
CA THR A 136 -6.30 3.88 8.73
C THR A 136 -7.39 2.81 8.81
N HIS A 137 -6.98 1.60 9.21
CA HIS A 137 -7.87 0.49 9.52
C HIS A 137 -7.44 -0.15 10.83
N LEU A 138 -8.14 0.13 11.90
CA LEU A 138 -7.87 -0.39 13.25
C LEU A 138 -9.03 -1.23 13.79
N GLU A 139 -10.26 -0.96 13.36
CA GLU A 139 -11.49 -1.62 13.81
C GLU A 139 -12.10 -2.45 12.68
N PRO A 140 -12.52 -3.71 12.92
CA PRO A 140 -13.21 -4.52 11.92
C PRO A 140 -14.47 -3.86 11.36
N GLY A 141 -14.56 -3.77 10.02
CA GLY A 141 -15.69 -3.14 9.32
C GLY A 141 -15.62 -1.62 9.24
N VAL A 142 -14.53 -0.99 9.68
CA VAL A 142 -14.35 0.46 9.61
C VAL A 142 -13.01 0.81 8.96
N VAL A 143 -13.04 1.73 8.01
CA VAL A 143 -11.86 2.38 7.43
C VAL A 143 -12.01 3.89 7.60
N VAL A 144 -10.94 4.56 7.98
CA VAL A 144 -10.89 6.03 8.13
C VAL A 144 -9.94 6.58 7.07
N ALA A 145 -10.44 7.43 6.17
CA ALA A 145 -9.65 8.12 5.16
C ALA A 145 -9.56 9.61 5.52
N ASN A 146 -8.35 10.08 5.81
CA ASN A 146 -8.09 11.47 6.25
C ASN A 146 -7.74 12.42 5.09
N GLY A 147 -7.65 11.91 3.84
CA GLY A 147 -7.31 12.71 2.67
C GLY A 147 -8.39 13.76 2.35
N TYR A 148 -7.95 15.00 2.05
CA TYR A 148 -8.83 16.10 1.67
C TYR A 148 -8.03 17.17 0.88
N PRO A 149 -8.59 17.79 -0.18
CA PRO A 149 -9.93 17.61 -0.74
C PRO A 149 -10.14 16.27 -1.45
N HIS A 150 -9.07 15.65 -1.97
CA HIS A 150 -9.13 14.32 -2.55
C HIS A 150 -8.76 13.26 -1.51
N PRO A 151 -9.40 12.06 -1.51
CA PRO A 151 -9.07 10.99 -0.56
C PRO A 151 -7.63 10.48 -0.73
N GLY A 152 -7.07 10.62 -1.92
CA GLY A 152 -5.69 10.22 -2.22
C GLY A 152 -5.28 10.52 -3.65
N MET A 153 -3.97 10.35 -3.91
CA MET A 153 -3.37 10.40 -5.24
C MET A 153 -2.80 9.02 -5.58
N LEU A 154 -3.13 8.53 -6.76
CA LEU A 154 -2.87 7.16 -7.22
C LEU A 154 -2.26 7.24 -8.62
N HIS A 155 -0.92 7.34 -8.73
CA HIS A 155 -0.24 7.26 -10.03
C HIS A 155 -0.25 5.82 -10.51
N LEU A 156 -0.72 5.55 -11.70
CA LEU A 156 -0.81 4.20 -12.23
C LEU A 156 -0.17 4.07 -13.60
N GLY A 157 0.33 2.88 -13.87
CA GLY A 157 0.97 2.54 -15.14
C GLY A 157 1.44 1.11 -15.18
N ARG A 158 1.80 0.65 -16.36
CA ARG A 158 2.23 -0.73 -16.60
C ARG A 158 3.58 -1.03 -15.96
N PHE A 159 3.73 -2.22 -15.41
CA PHE A 159 5.03 -2.73 -14.93
C PHE A 159 5.70 -3.61 -16.02
N PRO A 160 7.03 -3.46 -16.29
CA PRO A 160 7.97 -2.58 -15.59
C PRO A 160 7.91 -1.11 -16.03
N SER A 161 7.33 -0.81 -17.18
CA SER A 161 7.17 0.55 -17.72
C SER A 161 6.10 0.57 -18.80
N GLY A 162 5.62 1.76 -19.14
CA GLY A 162 4.59 2.01 -20.14
C GLY A 162 3.23 2.33 -19.56
N ALA A 163 2.27 2.55 -20.44
CA ALA A 163 0.87 2.76 -20.12
C ALA A 163 0.01 2.33 -21.30
N ASP A 164 -1.13 1.74 -21.01
CA ASP A 164 -2.06 1.25 -22.02
C ASP A 164 -3.52 1.68 -21.77
N ASP A 165 -4.47 1.12 -22.50
CA ASP A 165 -5.87 1.51 -22.42
C ASP A 165 -6.52 1.09 -21.10
N ILE A 166 -6.05 0.00 -20.46
CA ILE A 166 -6.58 -0.39 -19.16
C ILE A 166 -6.13 0.57 -18.07
N ASP A 167 -4.88 1.09 -18.12
CA ASP A 167 -4.44 2.14 -17.19
C ASP A 167 -5.31 3.38 -17.32
N ARG A 168 -5.61 3.81 -18.56
CA ARG A 168 -6.47 4.98 -18.82
C ARG A 168 -7.90 4.77 -18.32
N SER A 169 -8.45 3.57 -18.52
CA SER A 169 -9.80 3.21 -18.05
C SER A 169 -9.88 3.23 -16.53
N VAL A 170 -8.94 2.56 -15.84
CA VAL A 170 -8.90 2.51 -14.38
C VAL A 170 -8.63 3.91 -13.79
N ALA A 171 -7.77 4.72 -14.42
CA ALA A 171 -7.54 6.10 -14.02
C ALA A 171 -8.81 6.96 -14.12
N ALA A 172 -9.59 6.79 -15.17
CA ALA A 172 -10.87 7.50 -15.34
C ALA A 172 -11.87 7.11 -14.24
N ASP A 173 -11.99 5.82 -13.95
CA ASP A 173 -12.88 5.30 -12.89
C ASP A 173 -12.46 5.81 -11.50
N LEU A 174 -11.15 5.79 -11.20
CA LEU A 174 -10.60 6.32 -9.94
C LEU A 174 -10.80 7.84 -9.84
N THR A 175 -10.67 8.58 -10.95
CA THR A 175 -10.91 10.02 -10.99
C THR A 175 -12.40 10.32 -10.74
N ALA A 176 -13.30 9.59 -11.38
CA ALA A 176 -14.74 9.69 -11.11
C ALA A 176 -15.07 9.36 -9.65
N ALA A 177 -14.33 8.42 -9.03
CA ALA A 177 -14.42 8.09 -7.61
C ALA A 177 -13.77 9.14 -6.68
N GLY A 178 -13.26 10.25 -7.23
CA GLY A 178 -12.76 11.42 -6.50
C GLY A 178 -11.27 11.39 -6.16
N PHE A 179 -10.51 10.39 -6.62
CA PHE A 179 -9.06 10.37 -6.49
C PHE A 179 -8.37 11.26 -7.53
N VAL A 180 -7.14 11.68 -7.25
CA VAL A 180 -6.23 12.17 -8.28
C VAL A 180 -5.50 10.96 -8.85
N ALA A 181 -5.76 10.60 -10.11
CA ALA A 181 -5.30 9.34 -10.68
C ALA A 181 -4.56 9.53 -12.02
N PRO A 182 -3.36 10.17 -12.04
CA PRO A 182 -2.61 10.37 -13.26
C PRO A 182 -1.98 9.07 -13.76
N VAL A 183 -2.07 8.83 -15.09
CA VAL A 183 -1.35 7.73 -15.75
C VAL A 183 0.11 8.12 -15.94
N ARG A 184 1.03 7.22 -15.56
CA ARG A 184 2.49 7.43 -15.62
C ARG A 184 3.16 6.23 -16.28
N ALA A 185 3.76 6.43 -17.44
CA ALA A 185 4.53 5.38 -18.12
C ALA A 185 5.77 4.94 -17.31
N ASP A 186 6.23 5.77 -16.38
CA ASP A 186 7.34 5.56 -15.46
C ASP A 186 6.88 5.34 -14.00
N VAL A 187 5.74 4.69 -13.79
CA VAL A 187 5.10 4.52 -12.47
C VAL A 187 6.07 4.01 -11.40
N MET A 188 7.03 3.15 -11.78
CA MET A 188 8.02 2.63 -10.82
C MET A 188 8.97 3.72 -10.33
N ARG A 189 9.28 4.74 -11.12
CA ARG A 189 10.04 5.90 -10.68
C ARG A 189 9.34 6.62 -9.52
N TRP A 190 8.02 6.76 -9.58
CA TRP A 190 7.19 7.31 -8.50
C TRP A 190 7.13 6.39 -7.28
N LYS A 191 7.06 5.07 -7.50
CA LYS A 191 7.07 4.10 -6.41
C LYS A 191 8.40 4.07 -5.66
N TYR A 192 9.55 4.21 -6.34
CA TYR A 192 10.85 4.31 -5.70
C TYR A 192 11.02 5.62 -4.92
N GLY A 193 10.56 6.77 -5.43
CA GLY A 193 10.49 8.01 -4.65
C GLY A 193 9.64 7.85 -3.40
N LYS A 194 8.45 7.23 -3.55
CA LYS A 194 7.57 6.92 -2.42
C LYS A 194 8.18 5.92 -1.43
N LEU A 195 9.01 4.97 -1.88
CA LEU A 195 9.77 4.10 -1.00
C LEU A 195 10.67 4.93 -0.08
N LEU A 196 11.46 5.87 -0.63
CA LEU A 196 12.31 6.76 0.14
C LEU A 196 11.52 7.60 1.17
N ALA A 197 10.33 8.08 0.80
CA ALA A 197 9.43 8.77 1.73
C ALA A 197 8.92 7.87 2.86
N ASN A 198 8.76 6.58 2.60
CA ASN A 198 8.23 5.61 3.57
C ASN A 198 9.29 5.02 4.51
N LEU A 199 10.60 5.22 4.27
CA LEU A 199 11.66 4.68 5.13
C LEU A 199 11.56 5.18 6.58
N GLY A 200 11.04 6.40 6.79
CA GLY A 200 10.77 6.95 8.12
C GLY A 200 9.60 6.31 8.88
N ASN A 201 8.76 5.50 8.22
CA ASN A 201 7.61 4.88 8.88
C ASN A 201 8.03 3.87 9.96
N GLY A 202 9.14 3.16 9.75
CA GLY A 202 9.72 2.27 10.76
C GLY A 202 10.21 3.04 11.99
N LEU A 203 10.91 4.16 11.77
CA LEU A 203 11.35 5.04 12.85
C LEU A 203 10.18 5.59 13.66
N GLN A 204 9.14 6.09 12.99
CA GLN A 204 7.93 6.57 13.66
C GLN A 204 7.25 5.46 14.46
N ALA A 205 7.21 4.25 13.93
CA ALA A 205 6.61 3.11 14.61
C ALA A 205 7.40 2.71 15.88
N LEU A 206 8.72 2.86 15.86
CA LEU A 206 9.59 2.56 16.99
C LEU A 206 9.59 3.67 18.04
N LEU A 207 9.80 4.93 17.63
CA LEU A 207 10.12 6.06 18.50
C LEU A 207 8.98 7.08 18.67
N GLY A 208 7.83 6.85 18.02
CA GLY A 208 6.71 7.79 18.07
C GLY A 208 7.03 9.10 17.34
N ARG A 209 6.85 10.23 18.04
CA ARG A 209 7.10 11.58 17.49
C ARG A 209 8.56 12.04 17.69
N ASP A 210 9.29 11.42 18.60
CA ASP A 210 10.61 11.84 19.04
C ASP A 210 11.75 11.21 18.22
N VAL A 211 11.53 11.07 16.92
CA VAL A 211 12.55 10.56 16.00
C VAL A 211 13.59 11.65 15.74
N PRO A 212 14.89 11.41 16.02
CA PRO A 212 15.96 12.34 15.69
C PRO A 212 16.04 12.65 14.18
N ASP A 213 16.22 13.93 13.83
CA ASP A 213 16.23 14.34 12.43
C ASP A 213 17.44 13.76 11.66
N ASP A 214 18.60 13.70 12.30
CA ASP A 214 19.81 13.10 11.73
C ASP A 214 19.60 11.61 11.38
N LEU A 215 18.85 10.88 12.20
CA LEU A 215 18.53 9.49 11.92
C LEU A 215 17.56 9.34 10.73
N ARG A 216 16.57 10.25 10.61
CA ARG A 216 15.68 10.32 9.43
C ARG A 216 16.45 10.57 8.15
N GLU A 217 17.37 11.55 8.21
CA GLU A 217 18.21 11.91 7.07
C GLU A 217 19.14 10.76 6.68
N ARG A 218 19.78 10.11 7.67
CA ARG A 218 20.68 8.98 7.43
C ARG A 218 19.96 7.80 6.76
N VAL A 219 18.78 7.41 7.26
CA VAL A 219 17.98 6.33 6.67
C VAL A 219 17.63 6.65 5.20
N ARG A 220 17.27 7.91 4.91
CA ARG A 220 16.94 8.33 3.55
C ARG A 220 18.18 8.40 2.66
N ALA A 221 19.29 8.97 3.14
CA ALA A 221 20.53 9.09 2.38
C ALA A 221 21.09 7.71 1.95
N GLU A 222 21.01 6.70 2.83
CA GLU A 222 21.34 5.32 2.47
C GLU A 222 20.46 4.81 1.32
N GLY A 223 19.15 5.07 1.38
CA GLY A 223 18.21 4.70 0.30
C GLY A 223 18.57 5.37 -1.02
N GLU A 224 18.84 6.67 -1.02
CA GLU A 224 19.23 7.43 -2.21
C GLU A 224 20.58 6.91 -2.79
N ALA A 225 21.56 6.64 -1.94
CA ALA A 225 22.84 6.08 -2.36
C ALA A 225 22.69 4.69 -3.01
N VAL A 226 21.82 3.85 -2.43
CA VAL A 226 21.51 2.52 -2.98
C VAL A 226 20.85 2.61 -4.34
N LEU A 227 19.83 3.46 -4.50
CA LEU A 227 19.14 3.65 -5.78
C LEU A 227 20.08 4.21 -6.85
N ALA A 228 20.96 5.14 -6.47
CA ALA A 228 21.99 5.66 -7.37
C ALA A 228 22.98 4.57 -7.82
N ALA A 229 23.49 3.73 -6.91
CA ALA A 229 24.39 2.64 -7.22
C ALA A 229 23.72 1.55 -8.09
N ALA A 230 22.42 1.33 -7.89
CA ALA A 230 21.63 0.40 -8.68
C ALA A 230 21.20 0.97 -10.05
N GLY A 231 21.40 2.26 -10.31
CA GLY A 231 20.93 2.93 -11.52
C GLY A 231 19.40 3.02 -11.59
N ILE A 232 18.71 3.02 -10.44
CA ILE A 232 17.25 3.03 -10.36
C ILE A 232 16.76 4.48 -10.30
N PRO A 233 16.02 4.95 -11.32
CA PRO A 233 15.45 6.29 -11.30
C PRO A 233 14.32 6.41 -10.27
N HIS A 234 14.25 7.56 -9.60
CA HIS A 234 13.21 7.89 -8.63
C HIS A 234 12.83 9.36 -8.68
N THR A 235 11.67 9.71 -8.15
CA THR A 235 11.25 11.11 -7.93
C THR A 235 11.95 11.67 -6.71
N ASP A 236 12.31 12.95 -6.75
CA ASP A 236 12.80 13.66 -5.57
C ASP A 236 11.66 14.28 -4.75
N ARG A 237 12.01 14.85 -3.58
CA ARG A 237 11.03 15.49 -2.67
C ARG A 237 10.33 16.70 -3.29
N ALA A 238 11.04 17.46 -4.11
CA ALA A 238 10.50 18.67 -4.70
C ALA A 238 9.48 18.33 -5.79
N GLU A 239 9.79 17.33 -6.62
CA GLU A 239 8.90 16.80 -7.64
C GLU A 239 7.63 16.18 -7.02
N GLU A 240 7.78 15.35 -5.97
CA GLU A 240 6.64 14.77 -5.25
C GLU A 240 5.77 15.83 -4.56
N ALA A 241 6.39 16.87 -3.98
CA ALA A 241 5.68 17.98 -3.35
C ALA A 241 4.93 18.82 -4.38
N ALA A 242 5.55 19.12 -5.53
CA ALA A 242 4.94 19.86 -6.62
C ALA A 242 3.73 19.10 -7.21
N GLU A 243 3.87 17.80 -7.44
CA GLU A 243 2.80 16.95 -7.97
C GLU A 243 1.63 16.84 -7.00
N ARG A 244 1.90 16.66 -5.71
CA ARG A 244 0.85 16.56 -4.69
C ARG A 244 0.19 17.90 -4.41
N GLY A 245 0.94 18.99 -4.32
CA GLY A 245 0.45 20.34 -4.01
C GLY A 245 -0.58 20.31 -2.87
N ASP A 246 -1.69 21.01 -3.06
CA ASP A 246 -2.84 21.05 -2.15
C ASP A 246 -3.90 19.96 -2.48
N LEU A 247 -3.63 19.08 -3.42
CA LEU A 247 -4.58 18.04 -3.88
C LEU A 247 -4.86 16.98 -2.82
N VAL A 248 -3.84 16.62 -2.00
CA VAL A 248 -3.99 15.62 -0.94
C VAL A 248 -3.33 16.12 0.34
N GLY A 249 -4.13 16.77 1.16
CA GLY A 249 -3.78 17.12 2.54
C GLY A 249 -4.39 16.13 3.56
N HIS A 250 -4.30 16.48 4.84
CA HIS A 250 -4.87 15.71 5.94
C HIS A 250 -5.91 16.52 6.67
N ARG A 251 -7.07 15.92 6.97
CA ARG A 251 -8.06 16.47 7.89
C ARG A 251 -8.46 15.45 8.95
N PRO A 252 -8.70 15.91 10.19
CA PRO A 252 -9.25 15.05 11.25
C PRO A 252 -10.61 14.46 10.84
N VAL A 253 -10.88 13.24 11.26
CA VAL A 253 -12.16 12.58 11.06
C VAL A 253 -12.77 12.28 12.43
N GLY A 254 -14.00 12.72 12.67
CA GLY A 254 -14.65 12.59 13.99
C GLY A 254 -13.90 13.29 15.12
N GLY A 255 -13.16 14.36 14.83
CA GLY A 255 -12.33 15.10 15.80
C GLY A 255 -11.00 14.43 16.16
N ALA A 256 -10.69 13.27 15.58
CA ALA A 256 -9.44 12.55 15.84
C ALA A 256 -8.42 12.76 14.73
N GLU A 257 -7.20 13.10 15.11
CA GLU A 257 -6.03 13.12 14.20
C GLU A 257 -5.64 11.69 13.82
N ARG A 258 -4.97 11.56 12.67
CA ARG A 258 -4.43 10.27 12.23
C ARG A 258 -3.35 9.78 13.18
N ALA A 259 -3.52 8.60 13.74
CA ALA A 259 -2.69 8.04 14.80
C ALA A 259 -1.24 7.66 14.39
N GLY A 260 -0.92 7.60 13.09
CA GLY A 260 0.43 7.25 12.62
C GLY A 260 0.45 6.58 11.24
N GLY A 261 1.64 6.25 10.76
CA GLY A 261 1.88 5.57 9.49
C GLY A 261 1.46 4.08 9.50
N SER A 262 1.61 3.42 8.34
CA SER A 262 1.17 2.02 8.17
C SER A 262 1.91 1.04 9.09
N THR A 263 3.20 1.26 9.35
CA THR A 263 4.00 0.43 10.26
C THR A 263 3.57 0.65 11.71
N TRP A 264 3.34 1.89 12.12
CA TRP A 264 2.80 2.21 13.44
C TRP A 264 1.45 1.50 13.69
N GLN A 265 0.53 1.55 12.71
CA GLN A 265 -0.76 0.87 12.79
C GLN A 265 -0.62 -0.66 12.94
N SER A 266 0.43 -1.26 12.36
CA SER A 266 0.68 -2.70 12.51
C SER A 266 1.11 -3.04 13.93
N LEU A 267 2.01 -2.25 14.54
CA LEU A 267 2.39 -2.43 15.94
C LEU A 267 1.20 -2.18 16.88
N ALA A 268 0.46 -1.08 16.69
CA ALA A 268 -0.69 -0.71 17.51
C ALA A 268 -1.81 -1.77 17.53
N ARG A 269 -1.98 -2.53 16.44
CA ARG A 269 -2.92 -3.66 16.36
C ARG A 269 -2.38 -4.96 16.94
N GLY A 270 -1.13 -5.01 17.37
CA GLY A 270 -0.48 -6.25 17.74
C GLY A 270 -0.38 -7.24 16.57
N ALA A 271 -0.24 -6.73 15.32
CA ALA A 271 -0.07 -7.57 14.15
C ALA A 271 1.23 -8.39 14.30
N GLY A 272 1.21 -9.64 13.86
CA GLY A 272 2.41 -10.51 13.93
C GLY A 272 3.51 -10.13 12.93
N SER A 273 3.25 -9.16 12.03
CA SER A 273 4.17 -8.70 10.98
C SER A 273 3.93 -7.24 10.59
N ALA A 274 4.96 -6.61 10.02
CA ALA A 274 4.89 -5.27 9.44
C ALA A 274 5.71 -5.19 8.16
N GLU A 275 5.47 -4.16 7.35
CA GLU A 275 6.11 -3.99 6.03
C GLU A 275 7.57 -3.53 6.09
N ALA A 276 8.20 -3.46 7.28
CA ALA A 276 9.59 -3.01 7.41
C ALA A 276 10.58 -3.84 6.58
N ASP A 277 10.30 -5.15 6.41
CA ASP A 277 11.11 -6.04 5.56
C ASP A 277 11.00 -5.71 4.06
N HIS A 278 9.90 -5.06 3.63
CA HIS A 278 9.64 -4.65 2.24
C HIS A 278 9.82 -3.14 2.01
N LEU A 279 10.17 -2.39 3.06
CA LEU A 279 10.50 -0.96 2.98
C LEU A 279 11.98 -0.75 3.30
N ASN A 280 12.37 -0.65 4.56
CA ASN A 280 13.78 -0.55 4.94
C ASN A 280 14.57 -1.77 4.50
N GLY A 281 13.97 -2.97 4.58
CA GLY A 281 14.57 -4.22 4.11
C GLY A 281 14.81 -4.27 2.60
N GLU A 282 14.04 -3.57 1.79
CA GLU A 282 14.31 -3.43 0.36
C GLU A 282 15.59 -2.62 0.12
N VAL A 283 15.81 -1.53 0.85
CA VAL A 283 17.06 -0.77 0.80
C VAL A 283 18.25 -1.64 1.25
N VAL A 284 18.06 -2.45 2.30
CA VAL A 284 19.10 -3.40 2.76
C VAL A 284 19.41 -4.45 1.68
N LEU A 285 18.39 -5.00 1.01
CA LEU A 285 18.56 -5.96 -0.07
C LEU A 285 19.36 -5.34 -1.23
N LEU A 286 18.91 -4.21 -1.73
CA LEU A 286 19.59 -3.51 -2.83
C LEU A 286 21.00 -3.07 -2.43
N GLY A 287 21.20 -2.60 -1.19
CA GLY A 287 22.51 -2.25 -0.66
C GLY A 287 23.48 -3.44 -0.73
N ARG A 288 23.04 -4.63 -0.33
CA ARG A 288 23.85 -5.87 -0.41
C ARG A 288 24.16 -6.27 -1.86
N LEU A 289 23.18 -6.12 -2.75
CA LEU A 289 23.35 -6.46 -4.18
C LEU A 289 24.33 -5.52 -4.89
N HIS A 290 24.39 -4.25 -4.49
CA HIS A 290 25.19 -3.23 -5.14
C HIS A 290 26.40 -2.76 -4.31
N GLY A 291 26.71 -3.43 -3.19
CA GLY A 291 27.86 -3.14 -2.36
C GLY A 291 27.79 -1.81 -1.59
N VAL A 292 26.61 -1.29 -1.32
CA VAL A 292 26.37 -0.04 -0.56
C VAL A 292 25.99 -0.38 0.87
N PRO A 293 26.73 0.12 1.90
CA PRO A 293 26.36 -0.09 3.29
C PRO A 293 25.04 0.61 3.66
N THR A 294 24.17 -0.09 4.40
CA THR A 294 22.87 0.42 4.82
C THR A 294 22.58 0.15 6.31
N PRO A 295 23.51 0.52 7.22
CA PRO A 295 23.37 0.18 8.65
C PRO A 295 22.14 0.81 9.30
N ALA A 296 21.74 2.04 8.93
CA ALA A 296 20.56 2.67 9.52
C ALA A 296 19.26 1.97 9.08
N ASN A 297 19.10 1.64 7.82
CA ASN A 297 17.95 0.87 7.36
C ASN A 297 17.91 -0.53 7.95
N ALA A 298 19.05 -1.21 8.10
CA ALA A 298 19.14 -2.51 8.75
C ALA A 298 18.75 -2.43 10.23
N ALA A 299 19.19 -1.39 10.95
CA ALA A 299 18.82 -1.16 12.35
C ALA A 299 17.31 -0.93 12.51
N VAL A 300 16.69 -0.11 11.65
CA VAL A 300 15.23 0.12 11.65
C VAL A 300 14.48 -1.17 11.37
N GLN A 301 14.88 -1.93 10.35
CA GLN A 301 14.27 -3.22 10.02
C GLN A 301 14.33 -4.17 11.22
N LEU A 302 15.49 -4.35 11.82
CA LEU A 302 15.69 -5.23 12.95
C LEU A 302 14.92 -4.74 14.21
N GLY A 303 14.93 -3.43 14.47
CA GLY A 303 14.18 -2.81 15.55
C GLY A 303 12.67 -3.10 15.46
N VAL A 304 12.07 -2.91 14.27
CA VAL A 304 10.64 -3.23 14.04
C VAL A 304 10.37 -4.72 14.25
N ARG A 305 11.25 -5.62 13.77
CA ARG A 305 11.09 -7.06 13.98
C ARG A 305 11.18 -7.42 15.47
N ARG A 306 12.09 -6.79 16.24
CA ARG A 306 12.18 -6.96 17.71
C ARG A 306 10.92 -6.45 18.39
N ALA A 307 10.47 -5.23 18.07
CA ALA A 307 9.26 -4.66 18.64
C ALA A 307 8.03 -5.56 18.44
N LEU A 308 7.88 -6.15 17.25
CA LEU A 308 6.79 -7.10 16.97
C LEU A 308 6.91 -8.37 17.80
N ARG A 309 8.10 -8.99 17.83
CA ARG A 309 8.37 -10.23 18.57
C ARG A 309 8.12 -10.06 20.08
N ASP A 310 8.63 -8.94 20.63
CA ASP A 310 8.63 -8.67 22.05
C ASP A 310 7.37 -7.91 22.49
N ARG A 311 6.46 -7.63 21.55
CA ARG A 311 5.18 -6.91 21.73
C ARG A 311 5.35 -5.53 22.37
N VAL A 312 6.41 -4.81 21.96
CA VAL A 312 6.65 -3.43 22.39
C VAL A 312 5.57 -2.54 21.78
N PRO A 313 4.88 -1.70 22.57
CA PRO A 313 3.88 -0.78 22.03
C PRO A 313 4.48 0.18 21.00
N ALA A 314 3.65 0.62 20.05
CA ALA A 314 4.07 1.57 19.03
C ALA A 314 4.53 2.89 19.66
N GLY A 315 5.75 3.31 19.32
CA GLY A 315 6.37 4.53 19.83
C GLY A 315 7.18 4.35 21.11
N GLU A 316 7.27 3.16 21.67
CA GLU A 316 7.91 2.90 22.97
C GLU A 316 9.19 2.07 22.88
N PHE A 317 9.74 1.84 21.67
CA PHE A 317 11.00 1.14 21.52
C PHE A 317 12.16 2.02 22.01
N PRO A 318 13.06 1.50 22.90
CA PRO A 318 14.11 2.33 23.48
C PRO A 318 15.11 2.84 22.43
N LEU A 319 15.34 4.17 22.38
CA LEU A 319 16.30 4.78 21.46
C LEU A 319 17.71 4.21 21.63
N ALA A 320 18.11 3.92 22.88
CA ALA A 320 19.42 3.32 23.17
C ALA A 320 19.58 1.93 22.53
N GLU A 321 18.51 1.13 22.49
CA GLU A 321 18.54 -0.17 21.82
C GLU A 321 18.63 0.00 20.30
N LEU A 322 17.92 0.97 19.73
CA LEU A 322 18.03 1.27 18.30
C LEU A 322 19.44 1.78 17.95
N ALA A 323 20.02 2.64 18.81
CA ALA A 323 21.40 3.13 18.63
C ALA A 323 22.43 1.98 18.68
N ALA A 324 22.23 1.00 19.56
CA ALA A 324 23.09 -0.19 19.63
C ALA A 324 23.00 -1.08 18.37
N LEU A 325 21.93 -0.97 17.58
CA LEU A 325 21.78 -1.67 16.28
C LEU A 325 22.48 -0.96 15.12
N LEU A 326 22.83 0.31 15.31
CA LEU A 326 23.53 1.10 14.28
C LEU A 326 25.03 0.80 14.22
N GLY A 327 25.60 0.16 15.24
CA GLY A 327 27.01 -0.21 15.38
C GLY A 327 27.83 0.89 16.03
#